data_d07cdfa91c44bcc680b61d910bc0f08a
#
_entry.id   d07cdfa91c44bcc680b61d910bc0f08a
#
_cell.length_a   1.000
_cell.length_b   1.000
_cell.length_c   1.000
_cell.angle_alpha   90.00
_cell.angle_beta   90.00
_cell.angle_gamma   90.00
#
_symmetry.space_group_name_H-M   'P 1'
#
loop_
_entity.id
_entity.type
_entity.pdbx_description
1 polymer ?
#
loop_
_entity_poly.entity_id
_entity_poly.type
_entity_poly.pdbx_seq_one_letter_code
_entity_poly.pdbx_strand_id
1 'polypeptide(L)'
;VIYISKNPVTAESVRLKIKRALGDKSVAKVQIVVQSMENMYLYLTHESKDAIAKNKHKYSKRDITLLNNFDIDRYITLDVEDKDDMLNDVCDLIDDHNLANMRELRRFLKAHGSEYGMPGIKVVNSVLRAHTGLIRLYFDAVYQERKYGRGDINKETGEIQD
;
A
#
# COMPACT_ATOMS: atom_id res chain seq x y z
N VAL A 1 -15.32 7.43 -13.04
CA VAL A 1 -14.36 6.57 -13.75
C VAL A 1 -13.06 7.32 -13.95
N ILE A 2 -11.94 6.69 -13.63
CA ILE A 2 -10.59 7.20 -13.94
C ILE A 2 -10.08 6.45 -15.17
N TYR A 3 -9.63 7.19 -16.17
CA TYR A 3 -9.08 6.65 -17.41
C TYR A 3 -7.63 7.11 -17.60
N ILE A 4 -6.72 6.15 -17.77
CA ILE A 4 -5.31 6.41 -18.05
C ILE A 4 -5.03 6.12 -19.51
N SER A 5 -4.61 7.13 -20.24
CA SER A 5 -4.24 6.98 -21.64
C SER A 5 -2.78 6.58 -21.80
N LYS A 6 -2.50 5.66 -22.72
CA LYS A 6 -1.13 5.28 -23.08
C LYS A 6 -0.35 6.45 -23.73
N ASN A 7 -1.06 7.26 -24.50
CA ASN A 7 -0.50 8.44 -25.17
C ASN A 7 -1.23 9.70 -24.70
N PRO A 8 -0.59 10.88 -24.77
CA PRO A 8 -1.27 12.15 -24.48
C PRO A 8 -2.54 12.31 -25.33
N VAL A 9 -3.66 12.61 -24.67
CA VAL A 9 -4.96 12.86 -25.30
C VAL A 9 -5.64 14.05 -24.64
N THR A 10 -6.48 14.76 -25.38
CA THR A 10 -7.29 15.84 -24.82
C THR A 10 -8.54 15.28 -24.14
N ALA A 11 -9.04 15.97 -23.12
CA ALA A 11 -10.29 15.61 -22.44
C ALA A 11 -11.47 15.53 -23.43
N GLU A 12 -11.52 16.44 -24.40
CA GLU A 12 -12.55 16.45 -25.44
C GLU A 12 -12.49 15.21 -26.34
N SER A 13 -11.27 14.79 -26.74
CA SER A 13 -11.11 13.56 -27.54
C SER A 13 -11.62 12.32 -26.78
N VAL A 14 -11.36 12.24 -25.47
CA VAL A 14 -11.86 11.15 -24.63
C VAL A 14 -13.38 11.23 -24.52
N ARG A 15 -13.92 12.41 -24.26
CA ARG A 15 -15.38 12.65 -24.19
C ARG A 15 -16.10 12.19 -25.45
N LEU A 16 -15.59 12.56 -26.62
CA LEU A 16 -16.16 12.17 -27.91
C LEU A 16 -16.10 10.67 -28.15
N LYS A 17 -15.01 10.01 -27.76
CA LYS A 17 -14.88 8.54 -27.84
C LYS A 17 -15.92 7.83 -26.97
N ILE A 18 -16.11 8.29 -25.74
CA ILE A 18 -17.12 7.72 -24.84
C ILE A 18 -18.53 7.91 -25.42
N LYS A 19 -18.85 9.11 -25.91
CA LYS A 19 -20.16 9.40 -26.54
C LYS A 19 -20.42 8.53 -27.76
N ARG A 20 -19.42 8.32 -28.62
CA ARG A 20 -19.55 7.43 -29.77
C ARG A 20 -19.83 5.99 -29.39
N ALA A 21 -19.22 5.51 -28.29
CA ALA A 21 -19.35 4.13 -27.82
C ALA A 21 -20.65 3.88 -27.04
N LEU A 22 -21.10 4.84 -26.25
CA LEU A 22 -22.15 4.65 -25.24
C LEU A 22 -23.37 5.60 -25.46
N GLY A 23 -23.32 6.46 -26.49
CA GLY A 23 -24.36 7.44 -26.79
C GLY A 23 -24.13 8.81 -26.19
N ASP A 24 -24.81 9.83 -26.73
CA ASP A 24 -24.57 11.24 -26.43
C ASP A 24 -24.80 11.63 -24.95
N LYS A 25 -25.67 10.92 -24.27
CA LYS A 25 -26.02 11.19 -22.86
C LYS A 25 -25.09 10.47 -21.87
N SER A 26 -24.15 9.67 -22.35
CA SER A 26 -23.32 8.78 -21.50
C SER A 26 -22.32 9.50 -20.61
N VAL A 27 -21.85 10.67 -21.01
CA VAL A 27 -20.87 11.45 -20.24
C VAL A 27 -21.13 12.94 -20.36
N ALA A 28 -21.26 13.63 -19.24
CA ALA A 28 -21.45 15.08 -19.19
C ALA A 28 -20.11 15.83 -19.27
N LYS A 29 -19.12 15.40 -18.53
CA LYS A 29 -17.83 16.08 -18.38
C LYS A 29 -16.66 15.10 -18.29
N VAL A 30 -15.58 15.43 -18.97
CA VAL A 30 -14.26 14.79 -18.80
C VAL A 30 -13.28 15.86 -18.38
N GLN A 31 -12.48 15.59 -17.37
CA GLN A 31 -11.46 16.50 -16.86
C GLN A 31 -10.11 15.81 -16.83
N ILE A 32 -9.06 16.61 -17.06
CA ILE A 32 -7.69 16.14 -16.85
C ILE A 32 -7.43 16.10 -15.35
N VAL A 33 -6.89 14.98 -14.86
CA VAL A 33 -6.49 14.84 -13.47
C VAL A 33 -5.19 15.61 -13.25
N VAL A 34 -5.22 16.57 -12.34
CA VAL A 34 -4.06 17.40 -11.95
C VAL A 34 -3.46 16.94 -10.61
N GLN A 35 -4.15 16.08 -9.89
CA GLN A 35 -3.70 15.48 -8.64
C GLN A 35 -2.93 14.18 -8.89
N SER A 36 -2.26 13.66 -7.87
CA SER A 36 -1.63 12.34 -7.97
C SER A 36 -2.68 11.25 -8.21
N MET A 37 -2.28 10.17 -8.87
CA MET A 37 -3.15 9.01 -9.11
C MET A 37 -3.60 8.37 -7.80
N GLU A 38 -2.74 8.39 -6.80
CA GLU A 38 -3.03 7.93 -5.45
C GLU A 38 -4.18 8.72 -4.82
N ASN A 39 -4.10 10.05 -4.82
CA ASN A 39 -5.19 10.89 -4.31
C ASN A 39 -6.51 10.66 -5.05
N MET A 40 -6.46 10.42 -6.35
CA MET A 40 -7.65 10.08 -7.12
C MET A 40 -8.21 8.71 -6.77
N TYR A 41 -7.35 7.76 -6.45
CA TYR A 41 -7.78 6.43 -5.97
C TYR A 41 -8.44 6.51 -4.59
N LEU A 42 -7.82 7.24 -3.65
CA LEU A 42 -8.40 7.53 -2.32
C LEU A 42 -9.72 8.30 -2.41
N TYR A 43 -9.90 9.13 -3.44
CA TYR A 43 -11.18 9.79 -3.70
C TYR A 43 -12.27 8.79 -4.09
N LEU A 44 -11.97 7.74 -4.85
CA LEU A 44 -12.95 6.70 -5.22
C LEU A 44 -13.42 5.89 -4.01
N THR A 45 -12.52 5.60 -3.08
CA THR A 45 -12.85 4.85 -1.85
C THR A 45 -13.42 5.74 -0.75
N HIS A 46 -13.47 7.06 -0.95
CA HIS A 46 -13.79 8.07 0.07
C HIS A 46 -12.81 8.07 1.26
N GLU A 47 -11.57 7.73 1.03
CA GLU A 47 -10.48 7.78 2.01
C GLU A 47 -9.68 9.09 1.95
N SER A 48 -10.04 10.02 1.06
CA SER A 48 -9.44 11.36 1.02
C SER A 48 -9.79 12.16 2.28
N LYS A 49 -8.89 13.07 2.70
CA LYS A 49 -9.09 13.92 3.89
C LYS A 49 -10.45 14.65 3.88
N ASP A 50 -10.87 15.15 2.71
CA ASP A 50 -12.17 15.85 2.54
C ASP A 50 -13.37 14.90 2.70
N ALA A 51 -13.27 13.67 2.22
CA ALA A 51 -14.33 12.68 2.36
C ALA A 51 -14.47 12.21 3.82
N ILE A 52 -13.36 12.03 4.52
CA ILE A 52 -13.33 11.69 5.96
C ILE A 52 -13.94 12.83 6.78
N ALA A 53 -13.52 14.08 6.53
CA ALA A 53 -14.05 15.25 7.23
C ALA A 53 -15.57 15.43 7.04
N LYS A 54 -16.11 15.02 5.90
CA LYS A 54 -17.55 15.05 5.59
C LYS A 54 -18.29 13.78 5.99
N ASN A 55 -17.64 12.87 6.71
CA ASN A 55 -18.19 11.58 7.13
C ASN A 55 -18.90 10.80 5.99
N LYS A 56 -18.29 10.78 4.79
CA LYS A 56 -18.85 10.05 3.65
C LYS A 56 -18.71 8.55 3.87
N HIS A 57 -19.65 7.78 3.30
CA HIS A 57 -19.56 6.33 3.29
C HIS A 57 -18.25 5.85 2.67
N LYS A 58 -17.48 5.05 3.39
CA LYS A 58 -16.23 4.45 2.90
C LYS A 58 -16.55 3.23 2.06
N TYR A 59 -16.07 3.21 0.83
CA TYR A 59 -16.18 2.05 -0.06
C TYR A 59 -15.02 1.08 0.12
N SER A 60 -15.33 -0.20 0.05
CA SER A 60 -14.32 -1.26 0.02
C SER A 60 -13.55 -1.26 -1.30
N LYS A 61 -12.30 -1.68 -1.29
CA LYS A 61 -11.53 -1.93 -2.53
C LYS A 61 -12.23 -2.93 -3.47
N ARG A 62 -13.10 -3.79 -2.94
CA ARG A 62 -13.91 -4.74 -3.71
C ARG A 62 -15.01 -4.07 -4.54
N ASP A 63 -15.42 -2.86 -4.15
CA ASP A 63 -16.43 -2.08 -4.86
C ASP A 63 -15.85 -1.36 -6.09
N ILE A 64 -14.52 -1.38 -6.25
CA ILE A 64 -13.81 -0.78 -7.38
C ILE A 64 -13.53 -1.84 -8.44
N THR A 65 -14.07 -1.63 -9.64
CA THR A 65 -13.74 -2.45 -10.79
C THR A 65 -12.46 -1.95 -11.45
N LEU A 66 -11.41 -2.76 -11.43
CA LEU A 66 -10.15 -2.49 -12.12
C LEU A 66 -10.17 -3.11 -13.51
N LEU A 67 -9.88 -2.33 -14.54
CA LEU A 67 -9.85 -2.77 -15.92
C LEU A 67 -8.43 -2.69 -16.49
N ASN A 68 -8.13 -3.55 -17.46
CA ASN A 68 -6.85 -3.56 -18.19
C ASN A 68 -5.62 -3.69 -17.28
N ASN A 69 -5.69 -4.56 -16.26
CA ASN A 69 -4.59 -4.81 -15.33
C ASN A 69 -4.09 -3.53 -14.64
N PHE A 70 -4.99 -2.63 -14.29
CA PHE A 70 -4.65 -1.45 -13.52
C PHE A 70 -4.00 -1.88 -12.20
N ASP A 71 -2.88 -1.25 -11.86
CA ASP A 71 -2.08 -1.55 -10.66
C ASP A 71 -1.76 -0.22 -9.98
N ILE A 72 -2.44 0.06 -8.88
CA ILE A 72 -2.26 1.30 -8.12
C ILE A 72 -0.85 1.44 -7.56
N ASP A 73 -0.19 0.32 -7.22
CA ASP A 73 1.16 0.33 -6.67
C ASP A 73 2.19 1.03 -7.56
N ARG A 74 1.89 1.15 -8.87
CA ARG A 74 2.75 1.89 -9.81
C ARG A 74 2.73 3.40 -9.61
N TYR A 75 1.73 3.90 -8.90
CA TYR A 75 1.47 5.33 -8.73
C TYR A 75 1.66 5.79 -7.29
N ILE A 76 1.87 4.87 -6.36
CA ILE A 76 2.18 5.19 -4.97
C ILE A 76 3.61 5.75 -4.92
N THR A 77 3.72 6.98 -4.47
CA THR A 77 5.01 7.65 -4.25
C THR A 77 5.16 7.87 -2.76
N LEU A 78 6.04 7.10 -2.15
CA LEU A 78 6.39 7.26 -0.73
C LEU A 78 7.46 8.34 -0.60
N ASP A 79 7.26 9.28 0.30
CA ASP A 79 8.32 10.19 0.73
C ASP A 79 9.29 9.47 1.70
N VAL A 80 10.22 10.22 2.31
CA VAL A 80 11.23 9.63 3.20
C VAL A 80 10.58 9.16 4.49
N GLU A 81 9.71 9.96 5.08
CA GLU A 81 8.98 9.66 6.31
C GLU A 81 8.08 8.43 6.14
N ASP A 82 7.28 8.38 5.06
CA ASP A 82 6.46 7.21 4.72
C ASP A 82 7.27 5.92 4.59
N LYS A 83 8.51 6.00 4.07
CA LYS A 83 9.38 4.83 3.93
C LYS A 83 9.93 4.37 5.25
N ASP A 84 10.31 5.31 6.11
CA ASP A 84 10.85 5.02 7.44
C ASP A 84 9.74 4.43 8.34
N ASP A 85 8.53 4.99 8.30
CA ASP A 85 7.37 4.47 8.99
C ASP A 85 7.04 3.04 8.53
N MET A 86 6.98 2.82 7.21
CA MET A 86 6.75 1.50 6.66
C MET A 86 7.83 0.49 7.05
N LEU A 87 9.10 0.93 7.13
CA LEU A 87 10.20 0.08 7.55
C LEU A 87 10.03 -0.35 9.01
N ASN A 88 9.67 0.58 9.89
CA ASN A 88 9.39 0.30 11.29
C ASN A 88 8.20 -0.66 11.43
N ASP A 89 7.09 -0.38 10.75
CA ASP A 89 5.92 -1.28 10.75
C ASP A 89 6.29 -2.71 10.29
N VAL A 90 7.15 -2.86 9.29
CA VAL A 90 7.62 -4.18 8.84
C VAL A 90 8.50 -4.85 9.89
N CYS A 91 9.35 -4.10 10.59
CA CYS A 91 10.16 -4.63 11.69
C CYS A 91 9.27 -5.13 12.83
N ASP A 92 8.27 -4.36 13.20
CA ASP A 92 7.28 -4.73 14.23
C ASP A 92 6.50 -6.00 13.83
N LEU A 93 6.07 -6.10 12.57
CA LEU A 93 5.42 -7.30 12.06
C LEU A 93 6.32 -8.54 12.10
N ILE A 94 7.63 -8.39 11.86
CA ILE A 94 8.60 -9.49 11.96
C ILE A 94 8.68 -10.00 13.40
N ASP A 95 8.75 -9.10 14.36
CA ASP A 95 8.85 -9.43 15.78
C ASP A 95 7.53 -9.99 16.33
N ASP A 96 6.42 -9.28 16.15
CA ASP A 96 5.09 -9.64 16.67
C ASP A 96 4.60 -10.99 16.15
N HIS A 97 4.88 -11.30 14.90
CA HIS A 97 4.46 -12.55 14.24
C HIS A 97 5.57 -13.58 14.15
N ASN A 98 6.70 -13.31 14.79
CA ASN A 98 7.82 -14.26 14.90
C ASN A 98 8.27 -14.77 13.53
N LEU A 99 8.47 -13.87 12.54
CA LEU A 99 8.81 -14.21 11.16
C LEU A 99 10.33 -14.33 11.00
N ALA A 100 10.86 -15.52 10.77
CA ALA A 100 12.31 -15.78 10.77
C ALA A 100 13.01 -15.55 9.43
N ASN A 101 12.27 -15.22 8.36
CA ASN A 101 12.88 -15.03 7.04
C ASN A 101 11.96 -14.30 6.05
N MET A 102 12.54 -13.81 4.97
CA MET A 102 11.83 -13.09 3.91
C MET A 102 10.67 -13.90 3.27
N ARG A 103 10.75 -15.23 3.25
CA ARG A 103 9.68 -16.07 2.68
C ARG A 103 8.43 -16.03 3.58
N GLU A 104 8.62 -16.11 4.90
CA GLU A 104 7.56 -16.01 5.88
C GLU A 104 6.93 -14.62 5.86
N LEU A 105 7.74 -13.56 5.93
CA LEU A 105 7.30 -12.18 5.81
C LEU A 105 6.45 -11.97 4.53
N ARG A 106 6.95 -12.42 3.39
CA ARG A 106 6.23 -12.26 2.14
C ARG A 106 4.90 -13.01 2.09
N ARG A 107 4.81 -14.19 2.69
CA ARG A 107 3.56 -14.94 2.81
C ARG A 107 2.57 -14.22 3.71
N PHE A 108 3.07 -13.75 4.86
CA PHE A 108 2.29 -12.98 5.81
C PHE A 108 1.72 -11.71 5.17
N LEU A 109 2.55 -10.89 4.55
CA LEU A 109 2.12 -9.66 3.88
C LEU A 109 1.11 -9.90 2.75
N LYS A 110 1.20 -11.01 2.03
CA LYS A 110 0.20 -11.37 1.01
C LYS A 110 -1.15 -11.76 1.60
N ALA A 111 -1.17 -12.40 2.75
CA ALA A 111 -2.39 -12.87 3.41
C ALA A 111 -3.04 -11.75 4.24
N HIS A 112 -2.24 -10.99 4.97
CA HIS A 112 -2.70 -10.08 6.02
C HIS A 112 -2.25 -8.63 5.84
N GLY A 113 -1.35 -8.31 4.92
CA GLY A 113 -0.76 -6.97 4.81
C GLY A 113 -1.79 -5.84 4.74
N SER A 114 -2.94 -6.05 4.10
CA SER A 114 -4.01 -5.04 4.05
C SER A 114 -4.68 -4.78 5.41
N GLU A 115 -4.63 -5.74 6.34
CA GLU A 115 -5.18 -5.60 7.70
C GLU A 115 -4.31 -4.66 8.53
N TYR A 116 -3.01 -4.62 8.23
CA TYR A 116 -2.01 -3.76 8.86
C TYR A 116 -1.71 -2.49 8.05
N GLY A 117 -2.57 -2.13 7.10
CA GLY A 117 -2.39 -0.92 6.30
C GLY A 117 -1.23 -0.96 5.30
N MET A 118 -0.59 -2.12 5.12
CA MET A 118 0.53 -2.26 4.20
C MET A 118 0.09 -2.07 2.75
N PRO A 119 0.83 -1.31 1.94
CA PRO A 119 0.61 -1.24 0.50
C PRO A 119 0.94 -2.57 -0.18
N GLY A 120 0.73 -2.65 -1.48
CA GLY A 120 1.04 -3.85 -2.25
C GLY A 120 2.51 -4.28 -2.09
N ILE A 121 2.76 -5.60 -2.17
CA ILE A 121 4.08 -6.22 -1.94
C ILE A 121 5.21 -5.62 -2.78
N LYS A 122 4.91 -5.02 -3.92
CA LYS A 122 5.93 -4.37 -4.77
C LYS A 122 6.47 -3.09 -4.13
N VAL A 123 5.60 -2.31 -3.50
CA VAL A 123 5.95 -1.08 -2.79
C VAL A 123 6.77 -1.43 -1.56
N VAL A 124 6.30 -2.37 -0.74
CA VAL A 124 7.06 -2.87 0.43
C VAL A 124 8.45 -3.35 0.01
N ASN A 125 8.56 -4.20 -1.02
CA ASN A 125 9.86 -4.67 -1.51
C ASN A 125 10.78 -3.53 -1.97
N SER A 126 10.26 -2.42 -2.48
CA SER A 126 11.09 -1.28 -2.88
C SER A 126 11.78 -0.61 -1.69
N VAL A 127 11.11 -0.53 -0.55
CA VAL A 127 11.66 -0.02 0.71
C VAL A 127 12.66 -1.02 1.28
N LEU A 128 12.29 -2.29 1.40
CA LEU A 128 13.13 -3.32 2.01
C LEU A 128 14.47 -3.54 1.27
N ARG A 129 14.52 -3.31 -0.04
CA ARG A 129 15.78 -3.41 -0.83
C ARG A 129 16.86 -2.47 -0.32
N ALA A 130 16.50 -1.28 0.14
CA ALA A 130 17.45 -0.30 0.67
C ALA A 130 17.89 -0.62 2.11
N HIS A 131 17.14 -1.47 2.83
CA HIS A 131 17.31 -1.73 4.26
C HIS A 131 17.56 -3.21 4.61
N THR A 132 18.14 -3.96 3.66
CA THR A 132 18.39 -5.41 3.80
C THR A 132 19.19 -5.78 5.05
N GLY A 133 20.15 -4.94 5.46
CA GLY A 133 20.96 -5.16 6.64
C GLY A 133 20.13 -5.15 7.92
N LEU A 134 19.26 -4.14 8.10
CA LEU A 134 18.37 -4.02 9.26
C LEU A 134 17.39 -5.21 9.30
N ILE A 135 16.70 -5.48 8.21
CA ILE A 135 15.74 -6.59 8.11
C ILE A 135 16.38 -7.94 8.43
N ARG A 136 17.64 -8.14 8.02
CA ARG A 136 18.39 -9.36 8.36
C ARG A 136 18.61 -9.49 9.85
N LEU A 137 18.93 -8.41 10.56
CA LEU A 137 19.12 -8.44 12.02
C LEU A 137 17.84 -8.87 12.74
N TYR A 138 16.68 -8.39 12.33
CA TYR A 138 15.41 -8.83 12.87
C TYR A 138 15.15 -10.31 12.61
N PHE A 139 15.37 -10.80 11.39
CA PHE A 139 15.24 -12.24 11.11
C PHE A 139 16.21 -13.09 11.89
N ASP A 140 17.46 -12.64 12.05
CA ASP A 140 18.47 -13.36 12.83
C ASP A 140 18.06 -13.40 14.31
N ALA A 141 17.52 -12.32 14.88
CA ALA A 141 16.99 -12.28 16.24
C ALA A 141 15.84 -13.29 16.42
N VAL A 142 14.84 -13.26 15.56
CA VAL A 142 13.72 -14.21 15.59
C VAL A 142 14.21 -15.65 15.44
N TYR A 143 15.17 -15.90 14.55
CA TYR A 143 15.74 -17.24 14.38
C TYR A 143 16.44 -17.73 15.67
N GLN A 144 17.22 -16.85 16.33
CA GLN A 144 17.89 -17.17 17.58
C GLN A 144 16.87 -17.48 18.69
N GLU A 145 15.82 -16.68 18.80
CA GLU A 145 14.74 -16.92 19.76
C GLU A 145 14.04 -18.27 19.54
N ARG A 146 13.74 -18.61 18.28
CA ARG A 146 13.15 -19.92 17.97
C ARG A 146 14.05 -21.09 18.31
N LYS A 147 15.36 -20.90 18.18
CA LYS A 147 16.33 -21.97 18.36
C LYS A 147 16.75 -22.17 19.82
N TYR A 148 16.90 -21.08 20.56
CA TYR A 148 17.48 -21.11 21.91
C TYR A 148 16.49 -20.69 22.99
N GLY A 149 15.30 -20.27 22.65
CA GLY A 149 14.30 -19.69 23.56
C GLY A 149 14.50 -18.18 23.76
N ARG A 150 13.45 -17.50 24.15
CA ARG A 150 13.52 -16.12 24.62
C ARG A 150 14.19 -16.16 26.00
N GLY A 151 15.33 -15.50 26.17
CA GLY A 151 15.72 -15.03 27.46
C GLY A 151 14.64 -14.08 28.00
N ASP A 152 14.28 -14.15 29.26
CA ASP A 152 13.31 -13.23 29.83
C ASP A 152 13.86 -11.80 29.74
N ILE A 153 13.38 -11.04 28.75
CA ILE A 153 13.73 -9.64 28.58
C ILE A 153 12.71 -8.80 29.34
N ASN A 154 13.18 -7.98 30.24
CA ASN A 154 12.34 -6.95 30.82
C ASN A 154 11.90 -5.97 29.73
N LYS A 155 10.61 -5.98 29.42
CA LYS A 155 10.04 -5.15 28.33
C LYS A 155 10.12 -3.65 28.58
N GLU A 156 10.32 -3.23 29.84
CA GLU A 156 10.45 -1.81 30.20
C GLU A 156 11.89 -1.32 30.13
N THR A 157 12.87 -2.17 30.46
CA THR A 157 14.28 -1.78 30.48
C THR A 157 15.09 -2.35 29.31
N GLY A 158 14.58 -3.37 28.62
CA GLY A 158 15.30 -4.08 27.57
C GLY A 158 16.43 -4.98 28.09
N GLU A 159 16.55 -5.17 29.41
CA GLU A 159 17.60 -5.97 30.00
C GLU A 159 17.21 -7.45 30.06
N ILE A 160 18.18 -8.33 29.80
CA ILE A 160 18.00 -9.78 29.94
C ILE A 160 17.99 -10.10 31.45
N GLN A 161 16.93 -10.74 31.91
CA GLN A 161 16.86 -11.27 33.26
C GLN A 161 17.44 -12.69 33.25
N ASP A 162 18.52 -12.89 34.01
CA ASP A 162 19.13 -14.20 34.24
C ASP A 162 18.26 -15.08 35.16
#